data_98d3de9dbb8dfaff500d0300ca45175e
#
_entry.id   98d3de9dbb8dfaff500d0300ca45175e
#
_cell.length_a   1.000
_cell.length_b   1.000
_cell.length_c   1.000
_cell.angle_alpha   90.00
_cell.angle_beta   90.00
_cell.angle_gamma   90.00
#
_symmetry.space_group_name_H-M   'P 1'
#
loop_
_entity.id
_entity.type
_entity.pdbx_description
1 polymer ?
#
loop_
_entity_poly.entity_id
_entity_poly.type
_entity_poly.pdbx_seq_one_letter_code
_entity_poly.pdbx_strand_id
1 'polypeptide(L)'
;MSTTDENLICIITAFWQLVNTVFWYSAIAVYCTTGMKIITVTGYKGGVAKSTTSVHLATYFSDKGKTVLLDGDPNRTAIAWSERGDNKMPFIAVDQRQAVKFVTGSDYIIIDTPARPDSDDLKELAKGCDLMILPTAPDVLSLQPMLEIAKDLGATKANFRALVTIVPPHPSTEGKQMRDELELGGVPVFKTTIRRTVGFPKAALAGVPIRDLDDARLRIAWADYQNLGKEIEELLK
;
A
#
# COMPACT_ATOMS: atom_id res chain seq x y z
N MET A 1 6.82 38.41 25.13
CA MET A 1 6.18 37.70 24.01
C MET A 1 4.70 37.67 24.36
N SER A 2 3.84 38.22 23.50
CA SER A 2 2.42 38.39 23.80
C SER A 2 1.66 37.10 23.43
N THR A 3 0.57 36.82 24.12
CA THR A 3 -0.36 35.70 23.89
C THR A 3 -0.92 35.64 22.45
N THR A 4 -0.74 36.67 21.66
CA THR A 4 -1.07 36.76 20.23
C THR A 4 -0.09 35.99 19.35
N ASP A 5 1.19 35.90 19.72
CA ASP A 5 2.21 35.21 18.91
C ASP A 5 2.10 33.68 19.04
N GLU A 6 1.75 33.18 20.23
CA GLU A 6 1.54 31.72 20.43
C GLU A 6 0.31 31.19 19.71
N ASN A 7 -0.79 31.98 19.68
CA ASN A 7 -1.98 31.62 18.94
C ASN A 7 -1.77 31.66 17.40
N LEU A 8 -0.96 32.60 16.91
CA LEU A 8 -0.63 32.69 15.50
C LEU A 8 0.26 31.53 15.05
N ILE A 9 1.22 31.12 15.87
CA ILE A 9 2.08 29.94 15.60
C ILE A 9 1.25 28.66 15.64
N CYS A 10 0.30 28.52 16.56
CA CYS A 10 -0.58 27.36 16.65
C CYS A 10 -1.54 27.28 15.45
N ILE A 11 -2.08 28.40 14.99
CA ILE A 11 -2.92 28.48 13.78
C ILE A 11 -2.11 28.21 12.53
N ILE A 12 -0.90 28.73 12.40
CA ILE A 12 0.00 28.48 11.27
C ILE A 12 0.45 27.02 11.23
N THR A 13 0.77 26.41 12.38
CA THR A 13 1.14 24.98 12.43
C THR A 13 -0.03 24.05 12.16
N ALA A 14 -1.23 24.34 12.67
CA ALA A 14 -2.44 23.60 12.36
C ALA A 14 -2.85 23.76 10.87
N PHE A 15 -2.76 24.97 10.34
CA PHE A 15 -3.01 25.27 8.93
C PHE A 15 -1.93 24.63 8.03
N TRP A 16 -0.68 24.57 8.49
CA TRP A 16 0.44 23.91 7.80
C TRP A 16 0.29 22.40 7.77
N GLN A 17 -0.23 21.79 8.86
CA GLN A 17 -0.57 20.36 8.90
C GLN A 17 -1.78 20.02 8.01
N LEU A 18 -2.84 20.83 8.03
CA LEU A 18 -4.03 20.63 7.18
C LEU A 18 -3.70 20.85 5.68
N VAL A 19 -2.96 21.90 5.36
CA VAL A 19 -2.54 22.22 3.98
C VAL A 19 -1.55 21.16 3.47
N ASN A 20 -0.68 20.60 4.29
CA ASN A 20 0.26 19.56 3.85
C ASN A 20 -0.41 18.23 3.52
N THR A 21 -1.44 17.81 4.22
CA THR A 21 -2.12 16.54 3.90
C THR A 21 -2.94 16.67 2.60
N VAL A 22 -3.75 17.71 2.48
CA VAL A 22 -4.60 17.94 1.30
C VAL A 22 -3.80 18.41 0.08
N PHE A 23 -2.78 19.25 0.27
CA PHE A 23 -1.95 19.77 -0.81
C PHE A 23 -1.06 18.69 -1.45
N TRP A 24 -0.68 17.68 -0.67
CA TRP A 24 0.15 16.58 -1.13
C TRP A 24 -0.57 15.68 -2.12
N TYR A 25 -1.80 15.29 -1.83
CA TYR A 25 -2.59 14.46 -2.75
C TYR A 25 -3.01 15.24 -4.00
N SER A 26 -3.31 16.53 -3.86
CA SER A 26 -3.60 17.42 -4.99
C SER A 26 -2.37 17.69 -5.86
N ALA A 27 -1.18 17.80 -5.26
CA ALA A 27 0.07 18.00 -6.02
C ALA A 27 0.43 16.74 -6.83
N ILE A 28 0.28 15.53 -6.27
CA ILE A 28 0.49 14.29 -7.03
C ILE A 28 -0.49 14.21 -8.20
N ALA A 29 -1.76 14.58 -8.00
CA ALA A 29 -2.77 14.59 -9.08
C ALA A 29 -2.45 15.60 -10.20
N VAL A 30 -1.81 16.74 -9.90
CA VAL A 30 -1.38 17.74 -10.91
C VAL A 30 -0.15 17.28 -11.71
N TYR A 31 0.71 16.43 -11.13
CA TYR A 31 1.84 15.83 -11.84
C TYR A 31 1.46 14.58 -12.65
N CYS A 32 0.23 14.10 -12.57
CA CYS A 32 -0.33 12.99 -13.37
C CYS A 32 -0.52 13.33 -14.86
N THR A 33 0.36 14.13 -15.46
CA THR A 33 0.37 14.30 -16.90
C THR A 33 1.24 13.18 -17.52
N THR A 34 0.56 12.20 -18.12
CA THR A 34 1.04 11.20 -19.05
C THR A 34 1.54 9.87 -18.47
N GLY A 35 0.62 8.93 -18.25
CA GLY A 35 0.98 7.50 -18.23
C GLY A 35 1.46 6.92 -16.91
N MET A 36 1.80 7.72 -15.91
CA MET A 36 2.20 7.27 -14.57
C MET A 36 1.05 6.55 -13.85
N LYS A 37 1.32 5.43 -13.21
CA LYS A 37 0.34 4.67 -12.43
C LYS A 37 0.60 4.78 -10.94
N ILE A 38 -0.43 5.16 -10.19
CA ILE A 38 -0.38 5.32 -8.73
C ILE A 38 -1.20 4.22 -8.07
N ILE A 39 -0.55 3.41 -7.24
CA ILE A 39 -1.16 2.30 -6.50
C ILE A 39 -0.97 2.57 -5.02
N THR A 40 -2.08 2.70 -4.29
CA THR A 40 -2.08 2.94 -2.85
C THR A 40 -2.41 1.66 -2.10
N VAL A 41 -1.57 1.30 -1.13
CA VAL A 41 -1.81 0.17 -0.22
C VAL A 41 -2.18 0.73 1.14
N THR A 42 -3.42 0.50 1.56
CA THR A 42 -3.97 1.01 2.81
C THR A 42 -4.79 -0.04 3.53
N GLY A 43 -5.14 0.18 4.79
CA GLY A 43 -5.98 -0.78 5.52
C GLY A 43 -6.19 -0.40 6.97
N TYR A 44 -7.32 -0.83 7.50
CA TYR A 44 -7.83 -0.47 8.82
C TYR A 44 -7.08 -1.13 9.97
N LYS A 45 -6.45 -2.28 9.71
CA LYS A 45 -5.81 -3.11 10.75
C LYS A 45 -4.29 -3.09 10.62
N GLY A 46 -3.60 -3.07 11.76
CA GLY A 46 -2.16 -3.35 11.80
C GLY A 46 -1.89 -4.82 11.52
N GLY A 47 -0.73 -5.13 10.96
CA GLY A 47 -0.29 -6.52 10.78
C GLY A 47 -0.93 -7.28 9.61
N VAL A 48 -1.68 -6.64 8.73
CA VAL A 48 -2.28 -7.26 7.53
C VAL A 48 -1.36 -7.24 6.29
N ALA A 49 -0.07 -7.13 6.49
CA ALA A 49 0.94 -7.15 5.43
C ALA A 49 0.92 -5.95 4.45
N LYS A 50 0.50 -4.74 4.87
CA LYS A 50 0.54 -3.53 4.02
C LYS A 50 1.94 -3.28 3.45
N SER A 51 2.92 -2.97 4.31
CA SER A 51 4.29 -2.65 3.88
C SER A 51 4.95 -3.82 3.13
N THR A 52 4.63 -5.06 3.50
CA THR A 52 5.06 -6.24 2.75
C THR A 52 4.51 -6.21 1.32
N THR A 53 3.24 -5.89 1.16
CA THR A 53 2.59 -5.77 -0.15
C THR A 53 3.18 -4.61 -0.95
N SER A 54 3.36 -3.45 -0.32
CA SER A 54 3.95 -2.26 -0.96
C SER A 54 5.36 -2.53 -1.49
N VAL A 55 6.24 -3.15 -0.68
CA VAL A 55 7.61 -3.54 -1.07
C VAL A 55 7.60 -4.52 -2.24
N HIS A 56 6.75 -5.55 -2.21
CA HIS A 56 6.75 -6.57 -3.26
C HIS A 56 6.07 -6.09 -4.55
N LEU A 57 5.07 -5.21 -4.47
CA LEU A 57 4.52 -4.54 -5.65
C LEU A 57 5.52 -3.57 -6.27
N ALA A 58 6.22 -2.76 -5.46
CA ALA A 58 7.30 -1.92 -5.96
C ALA A 58 8.39 -2.75 -6.64
N THR A 59 8.71 -3.93 -6.09
CA THR A 59 9.64 -4.88 -6.70
C THR A 59 9.12 -5.42 -8.04
N TYR A 60 7.83 -5.75 -8.14
CA TYR A 60 7.23 -6.25 -9.37
C TYR A 60 7.24 -5.18 -10.47
N PHE A 61 6.80 -3.97 -10.14
CA PHE A 61 6.70 -2.89 -11.10
C PHE A 61 8.06 -2.29 -11.48
N SER A 62 9.10 -2.45 -10.65
CA SER A 62 10.47 -2.06 -11.03
C SER A 62 11.03 -2.83 -12.21
N ASP A 63 10.52 -4.03 -12.48
CA ASP A 63 10.86 -4.80 -13.69
C ASP A 63 10.13 -4.28 -14.95
N LYS A 64 9.17 -3.36 -14.80
CA LYS A 64 8.34 -2.78 -15.86
C LYS A 64 8.69 -1.34 -16.18
N GLY A 65 9.18 -0.60 -15.20
CA GLY A 65 9.53 0.80 -15.36
C GLY A 65 10.09 1.41 -14.07
N LYS A 66 10.44 2.69 -14.15
CA LYS A 66 10.95 3.42 -13.00
C LYS A 66 9.90 3.49 -11.90
N THR A 67 10.19 2.85 -10.77
CA THR A 67 9.26 2.71 -9.65
C THR A 67 9.76 3.41 -8.40
N VAL A 68 8.87 4.14 -7.75
CA VAL A 68 9.11 4.79 -6.45
C VAL A 68 8.10 4.26 -5.44
N LEU A 69 8.59 3.87 -4.26
CA LEU A 69 7.78 3.56 -3.10
C LEU A 69 7.79 4.75 -2.15
N LEU A 70 6.62 5.32 -1.89
CA LEU A 70 6.41 6.39 -0.92
C LEU A 70 5.94 5.78 0.39
N ASP A 71 6.79 5.88 1.42
CA ASP A 71 6.46 5.42 2.78
C ASP A 71 5.82 6.55 3.57
N GLY A 72 4.52 6.43 3.82
CA GLY A 72 3.72 7.36 4.62
C GLY A 72 3.45 6.85 6.03
N ASP A 73 3.88 5.62 6.38
CA ASP A 73 3.71 5.09 7.73
C ASP A 73 4.72 5.76 8.68
N PRO A 74 4.27 6.32 9.83
CA PRO A 74 5.18 6.88 10.84
C PRO A 74 6.28 5.93 11.30
N ASN A 75 6.04 4.61 11.25
CA ASN A 75 7.03 3.58 11.58
C ASN A 75 8.09 3.41 10.50
N ARG A 76 7.90 3.98 9.29
CA ARG A 76 8.85 3.94 8.17
C ARG A 76 9.33 2.53 7.84
N THR A 77 8.40 1.57 7.88
CA THR A 77 8.71 0.14 7.77
C THR A 77 9.32 -0.21 6.42
N ALA A 78 8.80 0.34 5.33
CA ALA A 78 9.29 0.08 3.98
C ALA A 78 10.68 0.70 3.74
N ILE A 79 10.92 1.90 4.24
CA ILE A 79 12.24 2.55 4.20
C ILE A 79 13.24 1.75 5.01
N ALA A 80 12.91 1.44 6.29
CA ALA A 80 13.79 0.65 7.14
C ALA A 80 14.10 -0.75 6.57
N TRP A 81 13.18 -1.33 5.80
CA TRP A 81 13.44 -2.56 5.06
C TRP A 81 14.51 -2.34 3.98
N SER A 82 14.36 -1.29 3.17
CA SER A 82 15.32 -0.94 2.11
C SER A 82 16.73 -0.64 2.66
N GLU A 83 16.80 0.12 3.75
CA GLU A 83 18.08 0.52 4.38
C GLU A 83 18.85 -0.68 4.94
N ARG A 84 18.19 -1.72 5.46
CA ARG A 84 18.85 -2.93 5.97
C ARG A 84 19.64 -3.69 4.92
N GLY A 85 19.25 -3.63 3.66
CA GLY A 85 19.90 -4.29 2.54
C GLY A 85 20.90 -3.40 1.79
N ASP A 86 21.46 -2.37 2.41
CA ASP A 86 22.36 -1.41 1.76
C ASP A 86 21.74 -0.80 0.49
N ASN A 87 20.44 -0.54 0.52
CA ASN A 87 19.65 0.00 -0.61
C ASN A 87 19.71 -0.87 -1.89
N LYS A 88 19.80 -2.19 -1.74
CA LYS A 88 19.77 -3.15 -2.86
C LYS A 88 18.36 -3.42 -3.42
N MET A 89 17.35 -2.65 -3.00
CA MET A 89 16.02 -2.75 -3.58
C MET A 89 16.04 -2.29 -5.05
N PRO A 90 15.27 -2.94 -5.93
CA PRO A 90 15.22 -2.58 -7.35
C PRO A 90 14.40 -1.32 -7.62
N PHE A 91 13.91 -0.64 -6.60
CA PHE A 91 13.11 0.58 -6.64
C PHE A 91 13.66 1.61 -5.64
N ILE A 92 13.19 2.85 -5.71
CA ILE A 92 13.56 3.91 -4.77
C ILE A 92 12.49 3.96 -3.67
N ALA A 93 12.90 3.77 -2.40
CA ALA A 93 12.02 3.95 -1.24
C ALA A 93 12.34 5.29 -0.56
N VAL A 94 11.32 6.15 -0.40
CA VAL A 94 11.47 7.46 0.22
C VAL A 94 10.30 7.81 1.13
N ASP A 95 10.56 8.67 2.09
CA ASP A 95 9.51 9.29 2.90
C ASP A 95 8.56 10.08 1.98
N GLN A 96 7.25 9.89 2.15
CA GLN A 96 6.25 10.59 1.32
C GLN A 96 6.46 12.11 1.30
N ARG A 97 7.01 12.72 2.36
CA ARG A 97 7.32 14.15 2.42
C ARG A 97 8.38 14.60 1.42
N GLN A 98 9.15 13.66 0.87
CA GLN A 98 10.19 13.92 -0.13
C GLN A 98 9.75 13.55 -1.56
N ALA A 99 8.51 13.05 -1.75
CA ALA A 99 8.02 12.50 -3.00
C ALA A 99 8.25 13.43 -4.21
N VAL A 100 8.02 14.75 -4.08
CA VAL A 100 8.17 15.73 -5.18
C VAL A 100 9.51 15.61 -5.90
N LYS A 101 10.57 15.21 -5.19
CA LYS A 101 11.91 15.06 -5.75
C LYS A 101 12.09 13.79 -6.60
N PHE A 102 11.23 12.79 -6.39
CA PHE A 102 11.44 11.43 -6.92
C PHE A 102 10.35 10.97 -7.88
N VAL A 103 9.14 11.55 -7.79
CA VAL A 103 7.98 11.13 -8.60
C VAL A 103 8.11 11.55 -10.07
N THR A 104 8.83 12.64 -10.37
CA THR A 104 8.98 13.12 -11.74
C THR A 104 9.70 12.09 -12.62
N GLY A 105 9.05 11.74 -13.73
CA GLY A 105 9.57 10.73 -14.67
C GLY A 105 9.56 9.30 -14.12
N SER A 106 8.73 9.02 -13.11
CA SER A 106 8.43 7.65 -12.69
C SER A 106 7.26 7.10 -13.49
N ASP A 107 7.30 5.78 -13.76
CA ASP A 107 6.22 5.07 -14.43
C ASP A 107 5.20 4.54 -13.39
N TYR A 108 5.70 4.16 -12.22
CA TYR A 108 4.91 3.60 -11.13
C TYR A 108 5.22 4.26 -9.79
N ILE A 109 4.17 4.57 -9.04
CA ILE A 109 4.25 5.03 -7.66
C ILE A 109 3.45 4.07 -6.79
N ILE A 110 4.11 3.48 -5.80
CA ILE A 110 3.47 2.65 -4.77
C ILE A 110 3.46 3.47 -3.49
N ILE A 111 2.29 3.63 -2.88
CA ILE A 111 2.12 4.38 -1.63
C ILE A 111 1.79 3.40 -0.50
N ASP A 112 2.68 3.32 0.48
CA ASP A 112 2.46 2.60 1.75
C ASP A 112 1.89 3.58 2.78
N THR A 113 0.71 3.29 3.32
CA THR A 113 0.01 4.22 4.22
C THR A 113 0.01 3.74 5.66
N PRO A 114 -0.22 4.64 6.64
CA PRO A 114 -0.49 4.26 8.01
C PRO A 114 -1.67 3.28 8.12
N ALA A 115 -1.73 2.57 9.24
CA ALA A 115 -2.93 1.82 9.60
C ALA A 115 -4.02 2.78 10.09
N ARG A 116 -5.28 2.43 9.81
CA ARG A 116 -6.48 3.15 10.28
C ARG A 116 -6.58 4.60 9.78
N PRO A 117 -6.57 4.82 8.45
CA PRO A 117 -6.98 6.11 7.92
C PRO A 117 -8.43 6.39 8.38
N ASP A 118 -8.75 7.63 8.66
CA ASP A 118 -10.16 7.99 8.86
C ASP A 118 -10.92 7.97 7.53
N SER A 119 -12.25 8.14 7.59
CA SER A 119 -13.10 8.04 6.39
C SER A 119 -12.79 9.11 5.35
N ASP A 120 -12.37 10.31 5.77
CA ASP A 120 -12.07 11.41 4.86
C ASP A 120 -10.68 11.24 4.24
N ASP A 121 -9.68 10.82 5.03
CA ASP A 121 -8.36 10.43 4.54
C ASP A 121 -8.48 9.32 3.48
N LEU A 122 -9.32 8.30 3.74
CA LEU A 122 -9.53 7.19 2.83
C LEU A 122 -10.12 7.64 1.48
N LYS A 123 -11.08 8.57 1.51
CA LYS A 123 -11.68 9.14 0.29
C LYS A 123 -10.68 9.99 -0.50
N GLU A 124 -9.84 10.78 0.19
CA GLU A 124 -8.80 11.56 -0.48
C GLU A 124 -7.72 10.68 -1.09
N LEU A 125 -7.27 9.63 -0.37
CA LEU A 125 -6.37 8.60 -0.90
C LEU A 125 -6.93 7.94 -2.16
N ALA A 126 -8.23 7.63 -2.14
CA ALA A 126 -8.92 6.98 -3.24
C ALA A 126 -9.05 7.87 -4.49
N LYS A 127 -9.19 9.19 -4.31
CA LYS A 127 -9.19 10.15 -5.41
C LYS A 127 -7.80 10.35 -6.03
N GLY A 128 -6.76 10.17 -5.24
CA GLY A 128 -5.37 10.41 -5.62
C GLY A 128 -4.64 9.21 -6.22
N CYS A 129 -5.31 8.06 -6.45
CA CYS A 129 -4.67 6.88 -7.00
C CYS A 129 -5.48 6.21 -8.13
N ASP A 130 -4.80 5.47 -9.01
CA ASP A 130 -5.44 4.67 -10.06
C ASP A 130 -6.05 3.39 -9.49
N LEU A 131 -5.46 2.86 -8.41
CA LEU A 131 -5.93 1.66 -7.72
C LEU A 131 -5.60 1.72 -6.24
N MET A 132 -6.59 1.44 -5.39
CA MET A 132 -6.39 1.26 -3.96
C MET A 132 -6.47 -0.23 -3.61
N ILE A 133 -5.46 -0.74 -2.91
CA ILE A 133 -5.38 -2.12 -2.44
C ILE A 133 -5.62 -2.13 -0.94
N LEU A 134 -6.52 -3.00 -0.50
CA LEU A 134 -6.94 -3.15 0.89
C LEU A 134 -6.53 -4.55 1.39
N PRO A 135 -5.29 -4.74 1.90
CA PRO A 135 -4.89 -6.01 2.49
C PRO A 135 -5.72 -6.37 3.72
N THR A 136 -6.16 -7.62 3.79
CA THR A 136 -6.90 -8.17 4.92
C THR A 136 -6.45 -9.60 5.23
N ALA A 137 -6.37 -9.97 6.50
CA ALA A 137 -6.11 -11.35 6.90
C ALA A 137 -7.41 -12.15 6.89
N PRO A 138 -7.36 -13.49 6.71
CA PRO A 138 -8.56 -14.35 6.74
C PRO A 138 -8.98 -14.63 8.19
N ASP A 139 -9.42 -13.60 8.88
CA ASP A 139 -9.97 -13.69 10.24
C ASP A 139 -11.32 -12.96 10.35
N VAL A 140 -12.22 -13.48 11.17
CA VAL A 140 -13.59 -12.96 11.35
C VAL A 140 -13.60 -11.48 11.78
N LEU A 141 -12.61 -11.04 12.58
CA LEU A 141 -12.52 -9.66 13.05
C LEU A 141 -12.10 -8.67 11.95
N SER A 142 -11.61 -9.18 10.83
CA SER A 142 -11.20 -8.36 9.68
C SER A 142 -12.33 -8.14 8.68
N LEU A 143 -13.36 -8.99 8.68
CA LEU A 143 -14.45 -8.93 7.70
C LEU A 143 -15.30 -7.67 7.88
N GLN A 144 -15.84 -7.43 9.07
CA GLN A 144 -16.75 -6.31 9.31
C GLN A 144 -16.12 -4.94 8.99
N PRO A 145 -14.90 -4.60 9.45
CA PRO A 145 -14.24 -3.36 9.07
C PRO A 145 -14.00 -3.23 7.55
N MET A 146 -13.75 -4.34 6.87
CA MET A 146 -13.56 -4.32 5.41
C MET A 146 -14.86 -4.00 4.68
N LEU A 147 -16.00 -4.54 5.13
CA LEU A 147 -17.32 -4.24 4.57
C LEU A 147 -17.70 -2.75 4.78
N GLU A 148 -17.35 -2.17 5.93
CA GLU A 148 -17.57 -0.75 6.21
C GLU A 148 -16.74 0.13 5.28
N ILE A 149 -15.45 -0.15 5.13
CA ILE A 149 -14.58 0.56 4.17
C ILE A 149 -15.14 0.45 2.75
N ALA A 150 -15.51 -0.73 2.32
CA ALA A 150 -16.02 -0.96 0.97
C ALA A 150 -17.31 -0.18 0.74
N LYS A 151 -18.18 -0.03 1.75
CA LYS A 151 -19.37 0.80 1.69
C LYS A 151 -19.03 2.28 1.52
N ASP A 152 -18.07 2.80 2.31
CA ASP A 152 -17.63 4.19 2.24
C ASP A 152 -16.99 4.51 0.88
N LEU A 153 -16.12 3.61 0.39
CA LEU A 153 -15.49 3.76 -0.92
C LEU A 153 -16.46 3.54 -2.09
N GLY A 154 -17.43 2.63 -1.93
CA GLY A 154 -18.47 2.37 -2.93
C GLY A 154 -19.36 3.57 -3.21
N ALA A 155 -19.49 4.50 -2.25
CA ALA A 155 -20.17 5.79 -2.45
C ALA A 155 -19.33 6.76 -3.30
N THR A 156 -18.05 6.47 -3.51
CA THR A 156 -17.12 7.18 -4.40
C THR A 156 -16.96 6.38 -5.70
N LYS A 157 -16.36 7.01 -6.73
CA LYS A 157 -15.99 6.27 -7.95
C LYS A 157 -14.59 5.65 -7.85
N ALA A 158 -14.14 5.35 -6.64
CA ALA A 158 -12.80 4.83 -6.39
C ALA A 158 -12.62 3.43 -6.98
N ASN A 159 -11.50 3.19 -7.63
CA ASN A 159 -11.09 1.87 -8.04
C ASN A 159 -10.34 1.22 -6.87
N PHE A 160 -10.98 0.31 -6.14
CA PHE A 160 -10.37 -0.38 -5.02
C PHE A 160 -10.62 -1.88 -5.07
N ARG A 161 -9.74 -2.66 -4.44
CA ARG A 161 -9.91 -4.11 -4.26
C ARG A 161 -9.33 -4.57 -2.93
N ALA A 162 -10.03 -5.50 -2.30
CA ALA A 162 -9.50 -6.23 -1.15
C ALA A 162 -8.48 -7.28 -1.63
N LEU A 163 -7.42 -7.45 -0.86
CA LEU A 163 -6.39 -8.47 -1.07
C LEU A 163 -6.32 -9.37 0.17
N VAL A 164 -6.70 -10.64 0.04
CA VAL A 164 -6.57 -11.59 1.13
C VAL A 164 -5.11 -11.98 1.29
N THR A 165 -4.52 -11.65 2.43
CA THR A 165 -3.11 -11.85 2.77
C THR A 165 -2.96 -12.82 3.94
N ILE A 166 -1.73 -13.23 4.22
CA ILE A 166 -1.40 -14.10 5.38
C ILE A 166 -2.22 -15.40 5.36
N VAL A 167 -2.54 -15.89 4.18
CA VAL A 167 -3.34 -17.10 4.02
C VAL A 167 -2.57 -18.30 4.55
N PRO A 168 -3.14 -19.08 5.48
CA PRO A 168 -2.51 -20.28 6.00
C PRO A 168 -2.23 -21.29 4.87
N PRO A 169 -1.18 -22.14 5.03
CA PRO A 169 -0.87 -23.15 4.03
C PRO A 169 -1.98 -24.22 3.94
N HIS A 170 -2.02 -24.89 2.79
CA HIS A 170 -2.90 -26.05 2.60
C HIS A 170 -2.73 -27.06 3.76
N PRO A 171 -3.80 -27.67 4.29
CA PRO A 171 -5.14 -27.78 3.72
C PRO A 171 -6.15 -26.68 4.18
N SER A 172 -5.71 -25.57 4.77
CA SER A 172 -6.63 -24.50 5.16
C SER A 172 -7.41 -23.94 3.97
N THR A 173 -8.70 -23.69 4.19
CA THR A 173 -9.63 -23.05 3.23
C THR A 173 -9.95 -21.60 3.60
N GLU A 174 -9.36 -21.09 4.69
CA GLU A 174 -9.69 -19.76 5.25
C GLU A 174 -9.53 -18.62 4.25
N GLY A 175 -8.47 -18.65 3.44
CA GLY A 175 -8.24 -17.63 2.40
C GLY A 175 -9.34 -17.63 1.33
N LYS A 176 -9.81 -18.82 0.93
CA LYS A 176 -10.92 -18.95 -0.03
C LYS A 176 -12.24 -18.49 0.62
N GLN A 177 -12.52 -18.94 1.83
CA GLN A 177 -13.72 -18.54 2.56
C GLN A 177 -13.79 -17.02 2.72
N MET A 178 -12.70 -16.38 3.18
CA MET A 178 -12.65 -14.92 3.33
C MET A 178 -12.93 -14.20 2.01
N ARG A 179 -12.37 -14.67 0.92
CA ARG A 179 -12.61 -14.09 -0.40
C ARG A 179 -14.08 -14.23 -0.81
N ASP A 180 -14.65 -15.44 -0.67
CA ASP A 180 -16.04 -15.73 -1.02
C ASP A 180 -17.00 -14.86 -0.17
N GLU A 181 -16.72 -14.64 1.11
CA GLU A 181 -17.50 -13.77 2.01
C GLU A 181 -17.43 -12.31 1.62
N LEU A 182 -16.24 -11.80 1.24
CA LEU A 182 -16.07 -10.44 0.76
C LEU A 182 -16.81 -10.21 -0.57
N GLU A 183 -16.71 -11.15 -1.52
CA GLU A 183 -17.44 -11.11 -2.80
C GLU A 183 -18.96 -11.13 -2.57
N LEU A 184 -19.45 -11.97 -1.63
CA LEU A 184 -20.87 -12.01 -1.24
C LEU A 184 -21.32 -10.68 -0.62
N GLY A 185 -20.45 -10.04 0.13
CA GLY A 185 -20.66 -8.70 0.70
C GLY A 185 -20.55 -7.55 -0.31
N GLY A 186 -20.33 -7.86 -1.60
CA GLY A 186 -20.21 -6.86 -2.67
C GLY A 186 -18.88 -6.12 -2.71
N VAL A 187 -17.85 -6.62 -2.01
CA VAL A 187 -16.51 -6.06 -2.02
C VAL A 187 -15.74 -6.57 -3.24
N PRO A 188 -15.20 -5.69 -4.10
CA PRO A 188 -14.28 -6.13 -5.15
C PRO A 188 -13.03 -6.77 -4.53
N VAL A 189 -12.71 -8.00 -4.92
CA VAL A 189 -11.59 -8.78 -4.35
C VAL A 189 -10.66 -9.24 -5.47
N PHE A 190 -9.35 -9.27 -5.21
CA PHE A 190 -8.39 -9.92 -6.09
C PHE A 190 -8.59 -11.45 -6.10
N LYS A 191 -8.42 -12.06 -7.27
CA LYS A 191 -8.39 -13.54 -7.40
C LYS A 191 -7.17 -14.11 -6.68
N THR A 192 -6.06 -13.39 -6.78
CA THR A 192 -4.80 -13.73 -6.11
C THR A 192 -4.91 -13.53 -4.60
N THR A 193 -4.33 -14.46 -3.85
CA THR A 193 -4.15 -14.35 -2.40
C THR A 193 -2.68 -14.46 -2.05
N ILE A 194 -2.25 -13.86 -0.94
CA ILE A 194 -0.85 -13.90 -0.49
C ILE A 194 -0.72 -14.88 0.67
N ARG A 195 0.08 -15.92 0.46
CA ARG A 195 0.32 -16.96 1.46
C ARG A 195 1.07 -16.45 2.69
N ARG A 196 0.81 -17.07 3.82
CA ARG A 196 1.63 -16.92 5.03
C ARG A 196 2.91 -17.73 4.88
N THR A 197 4.08 -17.09 5.03
CA THR A 197 5.37 -17.76 5.02
C THR A 197 6.35 -17.03 5.93
N VAL A 198 7.31 -17.77 6.48
CA VAL A 198 8.46 -17.21 7.20
C VAL A 198 9.45 -16.49 6.26
N GLY A 199 9.24 -16.62 4.94
CA GLY A 199 10.06 -15.94 3.94
C GLY A 199 9.94 -14.41 4.00
N PHE A 200 8.76 -13.85 4.20
CA PHE A 200 8.58 -12.40 4.26
C PHE A 200 9.33 -11.75 5.43
N PRO A 201 9.20 -12.23 6.69
CA PRO A 201 10.04 -11.71 7.78
C PRO A 201 11.53 -11.87 7.54
N LYS A 202 11.98 -12.97 6.95
CA LYS A 202 13.40 -13.17 6.61
C LYS A 202 13.88 -12.22 5.54
N ALA A 203 13.07 -11.96 4.51
CA ALA A 203 13.35 -10.98 3.47
C ALA A 203 13.46 -9.56 4.06
N ALA A 204 12.53 -9.20 4.96
CA ALA A 204 12.56 -7.93 5.67
C ALA A 204 13.80 -7.76 6.55
N LEU A 205 14.23 -8.82 7.21
CA LEU A 205 15.46 -8.81 8.03
C LEU A 205 16.71 -8.68 7.16
N ALA A 206 16.75 -9.36 6.02
CA ALA A 206 17.86 -9.32 5.07
C ALA A 206 17.88 -8.03 4.22
N GLY A 207 16.83 -7.20 4.27
CA GLY A 207 16.73 -5.98 3.48
C GLY A 207 16.59 -6.21 1.99
N VAL A 208 16.00 -7.34 1.57
CA VAL A 208 15.82 -7.70 0.16
C VAL A 208 14.37 -8.12 -0.11
N PRO A 209 13.87 -8.06 -1.35
CA PRO A 209 12.59 -8.68 -1.69
C PRO A 209 12.66 -10.21 -1.52
N ILE A 210 11.52 -10.87 -1.33
CA ILE A 210 11.48 -12.33 -1.12
C ILE A 210 12.09 -13.12 -2.30
N ARG A 211 12.03 -12.56 -3.52
CA ARG A 211 12.60 -13.19 -4.73
C ARG A 211 14.13 -13.33 -4.65
N ASP A 212 14.78 -12.47 -3.87
CA ASP A 212 16.25 -12.38 -3.80
C ASP A 212 16.81 -13.08 -2.54
N LEU A 213 15.96 -13.80 -1.78
CA LEU A 213 16.45 -14.66 -0.70
C LEU A 213 17.27 -15.83 -1.24
N ASP A 214 18.27 -16.25 -0.48
CA ASP A 214 19.12 -17.42 -0.85
C ASP A 214 18.34 -18.75 -0.83
N ASP A 215 17.29 -18.87 0.02
CA ASP A 215 16.48 -20.10 0.10
C ASP A 215 15.41 -20.14 -1.00
N ALA A 216 15.64 -20.99 -2.01
CA ALA A 216 14.72 -21.16 -3.14
C ALA A 216 13.29 -21.57 -2.73
N ARG A 217 13.13 -22.32 -1.61
CA ARG A 217 11.81 -22.74 -1.11
C ARG A 217 10.99 -21.55 -0.61
N LEU A 218 11.65 -20.53 -0.05
CA LEU A 218 10.98 -19.32 0.41
C LEU A 218 10.62 -18.39 -0.75
N ARG A 219 11.43 -18.42 -1.83
CA ARG A 219 11.17 -17.63 -3.04
C ARG A 219 9.89 -18.04 -3.79
N ILE A 220 9.37 -19.25 -3.54
CA ILE A 220 8.10 -19.71 -4.14
C ILE A 220 6.96 -18.70 -3.86
N ALA A 221 6.97 -18.03 -2.71
CA ALA A 221 5.96 -17.05 -2.37
C ALA A 221 6.02 -15.77 -3.24
N TRP A 222 7.10 -15.55 -3.99
CA TRP A 222 7.17 -14.49 -4.99
C TRP A 222 6.13 -14.65 -6.08
N ALA A 223 5.77 -15.89 -6.45
CA ALA A 223 4.75 -16.16 -7.45
C ALA A 223 3.38 -15.54 -7.11
N ASP A 224 3.04 -15.39 -5.83
CA ASP A 224 1.80 -14.74 -5.42
C ASP A 224 1.80 -13.27 -5.84
N TYR A 225 2.91 -12.55 -5.61
CA TYR A 225 3.04 -11.15 -6.02
C TYR A 225 3.19 -10.98 -7.53
N GLN A 226 3.78 -11.94 -8.25
CA GLN A 226 3.80 -11.93 -9.71
C GLN A 226 2.38 -12.06 -10.28
N ASN A 227 1.54 -12.93 -9.70
CA ASN A 227 0.15 -13.10 -10.10
C ASN A 227 -0.67 -11.84 -9.76
N LEU A 228 -0.48 -11.27 -8.56
CA LEU A 228 -1.12 -10.02 -8.16
C LEU A 228 -0.75 -8.88 -9.10
N GLY A 229 0.54 -8.73 -9.44
CA GLY A 229 1.02 -7.69 -10.34
C GLY A 229 0.38 -7.80 -11.73
N LYS A 230 0.27 -9.00 -12.28
CA LYS A 230 -0.42 -9.23 -13.57
C LYS A 230 -1.90 -8.87 -13.50
N GLU A 231 -2.58 -9.22 -12.41
CA GLU A 231 -3.98 -8.87 -12.19
C GLU A 231 -4.17 -7.36 -12.09
N ILE A 232 -3.23 -6.65 -11.46
CA ILE A 232 -3.20 -5.18 -11.41
C ILE A 232 -2.97 -4.57 -12.80
N GLU A 233 -2.02 -5.09 -13.58
CA GLU A 233 -1.78 -4.61 -14.96
C GLU A 233 -3.04 -4.72 -15.82
N GLU A 234 -3.85 -5.77 -15.65
CA GLU A 234 -5.11 -5.93 -16.34
C GLU A 234 -6.17 -4.89 -15.93
N LEU A 235 -6.18 -4.52 -14.66
CA LEU A 235 -7.11 -3.52 -14.11
C LEU A 235 -6.75 -2.07 -14.48
N LEU A 236 -5.49 -1.81 -14.83
CA LEU A 236 -4.97 -0.47 -15.11
C LEU A 236 -4.80 -0.19 -16.62
N LYS A 237 -5.22 -1.12 -17.47
CA LYS A 237 -5.31 -0.92 -18.92
C LYS A 237 -6.45 0.04 -19.27
#